data_4d8ca5f302833a169dec6591b6b7116a
#
_entry.id   4d8ca5f302833a169dec6591b6b7116a
#
_cell.length_a   1.000
_cell.length_b   1.000
_cell.length_c   1.000
_cell.angle_alpha   90.00
_cell.angle_beta   90.00
_cell.angle_gamma   90.00
#
_symmetry.space_group_name_H-M   'P 1'
#
loop_
_entity.id
_entity.type
_entity.pdbx_description
1 polymer ?
#
loop_
_entity_poly.entity_id
_entity_poly.type
_entity_poly.pdbx_seq_one_letter_code
_entity_poly.pdbx_strand_id
1 'polypeptide(L)'
;MPRSFDRFSLRGPLALALCLLGLALSASPGAAADPRGVSPASPNPLEGLRFFVDQESPAWQQWEAYRRSGQTAKANLIWKIAREPRALWLGAFTRPHFAVKVRRLIDAARAQGAVPIFTVLRAEATGCGPGYTGGSPAEDARTREWYEHLARVIGDDRVVIAFEPDSLGTLDCQIPSRRDDRLRLLAQGVNALSRLPNATIYLEAGASDWEAPARTAKQLRIIGISKVRGFMLNVTHYDWTAANIRHGLDISRRVGGKPFVINTSQNGRGPVSYRSNHRRINIWCNPGLRGLGPPPTTQTSHPRVDAYLWLNRPGYAQGCQGRPIAWYPPRALGYARLATTWESPPRGSRFGHFKRYPLSAFGIPR
;
A
#
# COMPACT_ATOMS: atom_id res chain seq x y z
N MET A 1 -85.75 4.15 5.35
CA MET A 1 -86.64 5.28 5.85
C MET A 1 -85.70 6.45 6.09
N PRO A 2 -86.17 7.65 5.73
CA PRO A 2 -85.30 8.76 5.33
C PRO A 2 -85.33 9.94 6.37
N ARG A 3 -84.46 10.93 6.13
CA ARG A 3 -84.68 12.38 6.32
C ARG A 3 -83.30 13.08 6.21
N SER A 4 -83.07 13.83 5.24
CA SER A 4 -83.58 15.10 4.67
C SER A 4 -82.96 16.33 5.34
N PHE A 5 -82.27 17.14 4.47
CA PHE A 5 -82.16 18.61 4.43
C PHE A 5 -81.39 19.30 5.59
N ASP A 6 -80.36 20.18 5.31
CA ASP A 6 -80.59 21.49 4.72
C ASP A 6 -79.30 22.15 4.17
N ARG A 7 -79.53 22.97 3.17
CA ARG A 7 -78.61 23.89 2.52
C ARG A 7 -78.40 25.15 3.35
N PHE A 8 -77.15 25.63 3.44
CA PHE A 8 -76.94 27.08 3.51
C PHE A 8 -75.73 27.50 2.70
N SER A 9 -75.99 28.37 1.76
CA SER A 9 -75.06 29.07 0.89
C SER A 9 -74.56 30.32 1.58
N LEU A 10 -73.28 30.62 1.54
CA LEU A 10 -72.78 31.99 1.67
C LEU A 10 -71.52 32.16 0.85
N ARG A 11 -71.61 33.11 -0.06
CA ARG A 11 -70.54 33.61 -0.95
C ARG A 11 -69.57 34.49 -0.14
N GLY A 12 -68.26 34.38 -0.44
CA GLY A 12 -67.24 35.31 0.03
C GLY A 12 -65.94 35.07 -0.76
N PRO A 13 -65.07 36.06 -1.00
CA PRO A 13 -64.34 36.22 -2.25
C PRO A 13 -63.00 35.50 -2.32
N LEU A 14 -62.51 35.26 -3.59
CA LEU A 14 -61.21 34.80 -3.98
C LEU A 14 -60.10 35.64 -3.35
N ALA A 15 -59.21 34.99 -2.57
CA ALA A 15 -57.89 35.50 -2.26
C ALA A 15 -56.87 34.67 -3.03
N LEU A 16 -56.23 35.31 -3.99
CA LEU A 16 -55.13 34.76 -4.77
C LEU A 16 -53.88 34.67 -3.86
N ALA A 17 -53.55 33.50 -3.39
CA ALA A 17 -52.26 33.28 -2.69
C ALA A 17 -51.19 32.93 -3.72
N LEU A 18 -50.30 33.87 -4.04
CA LEU A 18 -49.07 33.61 -4.75
C LEU A 18 -48.15 32.74 -3.88
N CYS A 19 -47.99 31.46 -4.22
CA CYS A 19 -46.90 30.63 -3.70
C CYS A 19 -45.58 31.04 -4.36
N LEU A 20 -44.79 31.85 -3.66
CA LEU A 20 -43.36 32.02 -3.92
C LEU A 20 -42.63 30.74 -3.49
N LEU A 21 -42.30 29.88 -4.45
CA LEU A 21 -41.32 28.80 -4.21
C LEU A 21 -39.96 29.44 -3.99
N GLY A 22 -39.55 29.59 -2.74
CA GLY A 22 -38.19 29.91 -2.36
C GLY A 22 -37.29 28.66 -2.63
N LEU A 23 -36.48 28.68 -3.70
CA LEU A 23 -35.39 27.76 -3.83
C LEU A 23 -34.34 28.07 -2.75
N ALA A 24 -34.40 27.30 -1.65
CA ALA A 24 -33.29 27.26 -0.70
C ALA A 24 -32.14 26.55 -1.36
N LEU A 25 -31.16 27.30 -1.90
CA LEU A 25 -29.84 26.77 -2.22
C LEU A 25 -29.20 26.34 -0.90
N SER A 26 -29.21 25.04 -0.64
CA SER A 26 -28.43 24.42 0.42
C SER A 26 -26.95 24.55 0.05
N ALA A 27 -26.30 25.59 0.54
CA ALA A 27 -24.83 25.68 0.50
C ALA A 27 -24.28 24.57 1.40
N SER A 28 -23.67 23.56 0.78
CA SER A 28 -22.86 22.58 1.52
C SER A 28 -21.77 23.33 2.28
N PRO A 29 -21.52 23.03 3.57
CA PRO A 29 -20.43 23.68 4.29
C PRO A 29 -19.12 23.36 3.57
N GLY A 30 -18.50 24.38 3.01
CA GLY A 30 -17.17 24.28 2.41
C GLY A 30 -16.21 23.69 3.44
N ALA A 31 -15.49 22.64 3.08
CA ALA A 31 -14.44 22.06 3.88
C ALA A 31 -13.46 23.17 4.28
N ALA A 32 -13.30 23.42 5.58
CA ALA A 32 -12.39 24.41 6.10
C ALA A 32 -10.97 24.10 5.59
N ALA A 33 -10.33 25.06 4.94
CA ALA A 33 -8.96 24.95 4.50
C ALA A 33 -8.04 24.76 5.74
N ASP A 34 -7.14 23.78 5.68
CA ASP A 34 -6.06 23.61 6.68
C ASP A 34 -5.30 24.95 6.76
N PRO A 35 -5.15 25.56 7.93
CA PRO A 35 -4.42 26.84 8.09
C PRO A 35 -2.98 26.79 7.58
N ARG A 36 -2.47 25.62 7.21
CA ARG A 36 -1.15 25.41 6.60
C ARG A 36 -1.17 25.40 5.07
N GLY A 37 -2.26 25.79 4.40
CA GLY A 37 -2.35 25.97 2.95
C GLY A 37 -2.32 24.70 2.11
N VAL A 38 -2.58 23.53 2.70
CA VAL A 38 -2.67 22.27 1.97
C VAL A 38 -4.13 22.03 1.55
N SER A 39 -4.38 21.98 0.24
CA SER A 39 -5.70 21.67 -0.31
C SER A 39 -6.28 20.38 0.31
N PRO A 40 -7.61 20.26 0.46
CA PRO A 40 -8.25 19.02 0.89
C PRO A 40 -7.78 17.84 0.03
N ALA A 41 -7.64 16.67 0.62
CA ALA A 41 -7.37 15.46 -0.16
C ALA A 41 -8.55 15.20 -1.11
N SER A 42 -8.27 14.87 -2.37
CA SER A 42 -9.31 14.38 -3.27
C SER A 42 -9.95 13.11 -2.69
N PRO A 43 -11.24 12.80 -3.00
CA PRO A 43 -11.91 11.61 -2.49
C PRO A 43 -11.04 10.37 -2.59
N ASN A 44 -11.09 9.52 -1.56
CA ASN A 44 -10.28 8.31 -1.51
C ASN A 44 -10.85 7.24 -2.48
N PRO A 45 -10.14 6.87 -3.56
CA PRO A 45 -10.66 5.91 -4.53
C PRO A 45 -10.71 4.47 -4.00
N LEU A 46 -10.14 4.21 -2.84
CA LEU A 46 -10.15 2.90 -2.19
C LEU A 46 -11.32 2.72 -1.23
N GLU A 47 -12.00 3.81 -0.86
CA GLU A 47 -13.11 3.76 0.08
C GLU A 47 -14.27 2.92 -0.48
N GLY A 48 -14.82 2.04 0.36
CA GLY A 48 -15.89 1.13 -0.03
C GLY A 48 -15.44 -0.04 -0.92
N LEU A 49 -14.19 -0.13 -1.34
CA LEU A 49 -13.72 -1.26 -2.11
C LEU A 49 -13.54 -2.50 -1.24
N ARG A 50 -13.99 -3.64 -1.77
CA ARG A 50 -13.61 -4.95 -1.27
C ARG A 50 -12.32 -5.37 -1.95
N PHE A 51 -11.29 -5.70 -1.19
CA PHE A 51 -10.03 -6.20 -1.74
C PHE A 51 -10.03 -7.73 -1.86
N PHE A 52 -9.35 -8.23 -2.87
CA PHE A 52 -9.28 -9.65 -3.20
C PHE A 52 -8.50 -10.46 -2.16
N VAL A 53 -9.10 -11.57 -1.71
CA VAL A 53 -8.45 -12.58 -0.88
C VAL A 53 -8.12 -13.81 -1.73
N ASP A 54 -6.83 -14.07 -1.92
CA ASP A 54 -6.34 -15.19 -2.71
C ASP A 54 -6.49 -16.51 -1.94
N GLN A 55 -7.55 -17.26 -2.23
CA GLN A 55 -7.85 -18.56 -1.64
C GLN A 55 -6.95 -19.71 -2.17
N GLU A 56 -6.16 -19.47 -3.20
CA GLU A 56 -5.12 -20.39 -3.66
C GLU A 56 -3.75 -20.11 -3.02
N SER A 57 -3.68 -19.13 -2.15
CA SER A 57 -2.44 -18.73 -1.51
C SER A 57 -1.87 -19.81 -0.59
N PRO A 58 -0.53 -19.86 -0.41
CA PRO A 58 0.09 -20.75 0.56
C PRO A 58 -0.43 -20.57 2.01
N ALA A 59 -0.85 -19.36 2.38
CA ALA A 59 -1.47 -19.11 3.69
C ALA A 59 -2.83 -19.81 3.81
N TRP A 60 -3.66 -19.73 2.76
CA TRP A 60 -4.96 -20.39 2.73
C TRP A 60 -4.81 -21.92 2.74
N GLN A 61 -3.95 -22.46 1.89
CA GLN A 61 -3.67 -23.90 1.83
C GLN A 61 -3.13 -24.43 3.19
N GLN A 62 -2.26 -23.65 3.85
CA GLN A 62 -1.74 -24.02 5.17
C GLN A 62 -2.82 -24.00 6.26
N TRP A 63 -3.71 -23.01 6.21
CA TRP A 63 -4.88 -22.94 7.10
C TRP A 63 -5.77 -24.18 6.94
N GLU A 64 -6.11 -24.53 5.72
CA GLU A 64 -6.92 -25.73 5.43
C GLU A 64 -6.21 -27.01 5.90
N ALA A 65 -4.91 -27.14 5.65
CA ALA A 65 -4.13 -28.29 6.06
C ALA A 65 -4.15 -28.45 7.60
N TYR A 66 -3.96 -27.38 8.35
CA TYR A 66 -4.04 -27.41 9.81
C TYR A 66 -5.46 -27.72 10.32
N ARG A 67 -6.49 -27.18 9.64
CA ARG A 67 -7.89 -27.48 9.97
C ARG A 67 -8.22 -28.95 9.76
N ARG A 68 -7.85 -29.51 8.61
CA ARG A 68 -8.09 -30.94 8.28
C ARG A 68 -7.34 -31.90 9.20
N SER A 69 -6.18 -31.52 9.69
CA SER A 69 -5.38 -32.34 10.62
C SER A 69 -5.68 -32.11 12.11
N GLY A 70 -6.75 -31.39 12.45
CA GLY A 70 -7.15 -31.14 13.84
C GLY A 70 -6.22 -30.19 14.59
N GLN A 71 -5.27 -29.50 13.94
CA GLN A 71 -4.34 -28.56 14.58
C GLN A 71 -4.99 -27.18 14.76
N THR A 72 -6.12 -27.14 15.48
CA THR A 72 -7.00 -25.96 15.61
C THR A 72 -6.27 -24.70 16.04
N ALA A 73 -5.37 -24.79 17.02
CA ALA A 73 -4.61 -23.63 17.51
C ALA A 73 -3.73 -23.01 16.41
N LYS A 74 -3.08 -23.84 15.58
CA LYS A 74 -2.28 -23.37 14.44
C LYS A 74 -3.17 -22.84 13.30
N ALA A 75 -4.29 -23.52 13.04
CA ALA A 75 -5.27 -23.06 12.05
C ALA A 75 -5.78 -21.66 12.41
N ASN A 76 -6.17 -21.40 13.65
CA ASN A 76 -6.63 -20.09 14.12
C ASN A 76 -5.55 -19.00 13.98
N LEU A 77 -4.28 -19.32 14.18
CA LEU A 77 -3.19 -18.38 13.95
C LEU A 77 -3.04 -18.06 12.45
N ILE A 78 -2.96 -19.08 11.58
CA ILE A 78 -2.78 -18.86 10.14
C ILE A 78 -4.00 -18.18 9.52
N TRP A 79 -5.20 -18.40 10.06
CA TRP A 79 -6.41 -17.70 9.62
C TRP A 79 -6.30 -16.18 9.68
N LYS A 80 -5.56 -15.63 10.67
CA LYS A 80 -5.27 -14.18 10.75
C LYS A 80 -4.51 -13.65 9.52
N ILE A 81 -3.83 -14.52 8.77
CA ILE A 81 -3.13 -14.15 7.53
C ILE A 81 -3.97 -14.54 6.30
N ALA A 82 -4.53 -15.74 6.31
CA ALA A 82 -5.21 -16.31 5.15
C ALA A 82 -6.44 -15.51 4.73
N ARG A 83 -7.20 -15.00 5.69
CA ARG A 83 -8.46 -14.27 5.45
C ARG A 83 -8.26 -12.82 5.01
N GLU A 84 -7.07 -12.25 5.19
CA GLU A 84 -6.84 -10.84 4.89
C GLU A 84 -6.38 -10.65 3.44
N PRO A 85 -6.87 -9.62 2.74
CA PRO A 85 -6.38 -9.25 1.44
C PRO A 85 -4.92 -8.80 1.55
N ARG A 86 -4.09 -9.28 0.64
CA ARG A 86 -2.68 -8.91 0.58
C ARG A 86 -2.24 -8.76 -0.87
N ALA A 87 -1.23 -7.96 -1.08
CA ALA A 87 -0.73 -7.73 -2.41
C ALA A 87 -0.11 -8.99 -3.03
N LEU A 88 -0.38 -9.16 -4.30
CA LEU A 88 0.14 -10.21 -5.16
C LEU A 88 1.39 -9.66 -5.86
N TRP A 89 2.54 -10.25 -5.55
CA TRP A 89 3.82 -9.76 -6.08
C TRP A 89 4.03 -10.22 -7.52
N LEU A 90 4.21 -9.24 -8.41
CA LEU A 90 4.52 -9.42 -9.83
C LEU A 90 5.97 -9.00 -10.08
N GLY A 91 6.63 -9.62 -11.04
CA GLY A 91 8.01 -9.26 -11.40
C GLY A 91 8.88 -10.46 -11.70
N ALA A 92 8.73 -11.54 -10.94
CA ALA A 92 9.49 -12.79 -11.15
C ALA A 92 8.89 -13.69 -12.25
N PHE A 93 7.79 -13.27 -12.89
CA PHE A 93 7.14 -14.09 -13.90
C PHE A 93 7.76 -13.86 -15.28
N THR A 94 8.21 -14.95 -15.90
CA THR A 94 8.70 -14.95 -17.28
C THR A 94 7.56 -15.18 -18.27
N ARG A 95 7.70 -14.62 -19.50
CA ARG A 95 6.82 -14.96 -20.63
C ARG A 95 6.94 -16.47 -20.96
N PRO A 96 5.87 -17.17 -21.41
CA PRO A 96 4.53 -16.67 -21.75
C PRO A 96 3.54 -16.68 -20.58
N HIS A 97 3.90 -17.26 -19.44
CA HIS A 97 2.94 -17.50 -18.33
C HIS A 97 2.51 -16.25 -17.58
N PHE A 98 3.22 -15.12 -17.76
CA PHE A 98 2.95 -13.88 -17.03
C PHE A 98 1.52 -13.37 -17.27
N ALA A 99 1.14 -13.18 -18.54
CA ALA A 99 -0.18 -12.64 -18.89
C ALA A 99 -1.32 -13.54 -18.39
N VAL A 100 -1.19 -14.85 -18.58
CA VAL A 100 -2.17 -15.84 -18.12
C VAL A 100 -2.35 -15.76 -16.60
N LYS A 101 -1.25 -15.66 -15.86
CA LYS A 101 -1.31 -15.57 -14.39
C LYS A 101 -1.96 -14.29 -13.91
N VAL A 102 -1.59 -13.13 -14.49
CA VAL A 102 -2.18 -11.84 -14.11
C VAL A 102 -3.67 -11.83 -14.44
N ARG A 103 -4.07 -12.30 -15.63
CA ARG A 103 -5.48 -12.41 -16.01
C ARG A 103 -6.27 -13.31 -15.05
N ARG A 104 -5.75 -14.50 -14.72
CA ARG A 104 -6.39 -15.40 -13.76
C ARG A 104 -6.63 -14.73 -12.40
N LEU A 105 -5.67 -13.95 -11.89
CA LEU A 105 -5.81 -13.25 -10.63
C LEU A 105 -6.86 -12.13 -10.70
N ILE A 106 -6.91 -11.39 -11.81
CA ILE A 106 -7.93 -10.36 -12.04
C ILE A 106 -9.33 -11.00 -12.14
N ASP A 107 -9.45 -12.08 -12.89
CA ASP A 107 -10.72 -12.79 -13.08
C ASP A 107 -11.22 -13.42 -11.75
N ALA A 108 -10.32 -14.00 -10.96
CA ALA A 108 -10.64 -14.50 -9.63
C ALA A 108 -11.09 -13.38 -8.67
N ALA A 109 -10.44 -12.22 -8.73
CA ALA A 109 -10.86 -11.05 -7.94
C ALA A 109 -12.24 -10.55 -8.38
N ARG A 110 -12.48 -10.46 -9.69
CA ARG A 110 -13.79 -10.08 -10.26
C ARG A 110 -14.89 -11.04 -9.83
N ALA A 111 -14.62 -12.35 -9.83
CA ALA A 111 -15.57 -13.36 -9.36
C ALA A 111 -15.94 -13.21 -7.88
N GLN A 112 -15.05 -12.61 -7.06
CA GLN A 112 -15.33 -12.27 -5.67
C GLN A 112 -16.00 -10.89 -5.50
N GLY A 113 -16.26 -10.13 -6.57
CA GLY A 113 -16.68 -8.74 -6.51
C GLY A 113 -15.62 -7.86 -5.80
N ALA A 114 -14.34 -8.15 -6.01
CA ALA A 114 -13.23 -7.56 -5.29
C ALA A 114 -12.17 -6.98 -6.24
N VAL A 115 -11.29 -6.13 -5.70
CA VAL A 115 -10.19 -5.48 -6.44
C VAL A 115 -8.86 -6.09 -6.00
N PRO A 116 -8.03 -6.58 -6.94
CA PRO A 116 -6.71 -7.11 -6.59
C PRO A 116 -5.72 -5.97 -6.30
N ILE A 117 -4.82 -6.23 -5.36
CA ILE A 117 -3.67 -5.37 -5.06
C ILE A 117 -2.43 -6.05 -5.64
N PHE A 118 -1.72 -5.37 -6.53
CA PHE A 118 -0.47 -5.85 -7.10
C PHE A 118 0.72 -5.07 -6.54
N THR A 119 1.74 -5.77 -6.05
CA THR A 119 3.05 -5.19 -5.82
C THR A 119 3.92 -5.50 -7.04
N VAL A 120 4.29 -4.47 -7.77
CA VAL A 120 5.17 -4.55 -8.93
C VAL A 120 6.60 -4.36 -8.46
N LEU A 121 7.44 -5.38 -8.61
CA LEU A 121 8.87 -5.34 -8.32
C LEU A 121 9.61 -5.96 -9.50
N ARG A 122 10.01 -5.14 -10.45
CA ARG A 122 10.64 -5.57 -11.70
C ARG A 122 11.93 -4.85 -12.02
N ALA A 123 12.10 -3.64 -11.51
CA ALA A 123 13.35 -2.91 -11.67
C ALA A 123 14.49 -3.72 -11.05
N GLU A 124 15.39 -4.19 -11.90
CA GLU A 124 16.52 -5.04 -11.50
C GLU A 124 17.38 -4.33 -10.44
N ALA A 125 18.00 -5.12 -9.58
CA ALA A 125 19.00 -4.62 -8.67
C ALA A 125 18.48 -3.58 -7.65
N THR A 126 17.52 -4.00 -6.84
CA THR A 126 17.04 -3.25 -5.66
C THR A 126 17.85 -3.55 -4.39
N GLY A 127 18.94 -4.31 -4.50
CA GLY A 127 19.79 -4.65 -3.38
C GLY A 127 20.92 -3.63 -3.13
N CYS A 128 21.56 -3.75 -1.98
CA CYS A 128 22.73 -2.99 -1.56
C CYS A 128 23.78 -3.97 -1.05
N GLY A 129 24.62 -4.45 -1.91
CA GLY A 129 25.67 -5.43 -1.54
C GLY A 129 26.97 -5.22 -2.29
N PRO A 130 28.07 -5.88 -1.87
CA PRO A 130 29.31 -5.86 -2.60
C PRO A 130 29.11 -6.30 -4.06
N GLY A 131 29.68 -5.56 -5.01
CA GLY A 131 29.54 -5.84 -6.44
C GLY A 131 28.24 -5.41 -7.09
N TYR A 132 27.37 -4.72 -6.35
CA TYR A 132 26.10 -4.22 -6.87
C TYR A 132 26.30 -3.05 -7.84
N THR A 133 25.84 -3.20 -9.08
CA THR A 133 26.06 -2.21 -10.15
C THR A 133 24.83 -1.39 -10.52
N GLY A 134 23.64 -1.79 -10.06
CA GLY A 134 22.40 -1.12 -10.43
C GLY A 134 21.76 -1.62 -11.74
N GLY A 135 22.14 -2.79 -12.20
CA GLY A 135 21.64 -3.38 -13.45
C GLY A 135 22.40 -2.87 -14.70
N SER A 136 21.84 -3.12 -15.86
CA SER A 136 22.40 -2.75 -17.17
C SER A 136 21.37 -2.10 -18.07
N PRO A 137 21.77 -1.37 -19.13
CA PRO A 137 20.84 -0.80 -20.11
C PRO A 137 19.92 -1.84 -20.77
N ALA A 138 20.43 -3.06 -20.99
CA ALA A 138 19.65 -4.15 -21.59
C ALA A 138 18.57 -4.66 -20.61
N GLU A 139 18.86 -4.73 -19.32
CA GLU A 139 17.88 -5.07 -18.28
C GLU A 139 16.82 -3.98 -18.14
N ASP A 140 17.23 -2.72 -18.21
CA ASP A 140 16.30 -1.58 -18.19
C ASP A 140 15.33 -1.62 -19.39
N ALA A 141 15.84 -1.95 -20.59
CA ALA A 141 15.01 -2.10 -21.79
C ALA A 141 13.98 -3.22 -21.62
N ARG A 142 14.39 -4.40 -21.14
CA ARG A 142 13.48 -5.51 -20.85
C ARG A 142 12.45 -5.15 -19.78
N THR A 143 12.86 -4.40 -18.77
CA THR A 143 11.96 -3.96 -17.68
C THR A 143 10.94 -2.96 -18.18
N ARG A 144 11.33 -2.00 -19.05
CA ARG A 144 10.41 -1.08 -19.72
C ARG A 144 9.36 -1.82 -20.55
N GLU A 145 9.80 -2.77 -21.39
CA GLU A 145 8.88 -3.61 -22.17
C GLU A 145 7.91 -4.39 -21.29
N TRP A 146 8.38 -4.84 -20.14
CA TRP A 146 7.57 -5.56 -19.19
C TRP A 146 6.48 -4.67 -18.56
N TYR A 147 6.77 -3.39 -18.24
CA TYR A 147 5.75 -2.43 -17.76
C TYR A 147 4.68 -2.20 -18.82
N GLU A 148 5.07 -2.01 -20.07
CA GLU A 148 4.12 -1.85 -21.18
C GLU A 148 3.28 -3.12 -21.38
N HIS A 149 3.89 -4.28 -21.24
CA HIS A 149 3.16 -5.56 -21.31
C HIS A 149 2.18 -5.72 -20.15
N LEU A 150 2.57 -5.39 -18.93
CA LEU A 150 1.68 -5.40 -17.77
C LEU A 150 0.49 -4.47 -17.98
N ALA A 151 0.72 -3.25 -18.48
CA ALA A 151 -0.35 -2.32 -18.78
C ALA A 151 -1.36 -2.90 -19.78
N ARG A 152 -0.88 -3.51 -20.88
CA ARG A 152 -1.77 -4.18 -21.85
C ARG A 152 -2.54 -5.36 -21.27
N VAL A 153 -1.92 -6.12 -20.36
CA VAL A 153 -2.59 -7.27 -19.72
C VAL A 153 -3.67 -6.81 -18.74
N ILE A 154 -3.44 -5.73 -18.00
CA ILE A 154 -4.44 -5.16 -17.08
C ILE A 154 -5.60 -4.54 -17.88
N GLY A 155 -5.29 -3.72 -18.92
CA GLY A 155 -6.33 -3.03 -19.70
C GLY A 155 -7.22 -2.15 -18.82
N ASP A 156 -8.53 -2.28 -18.94
CA ASP A 156 -9.51 -1.46 -18.23
C ASP A 156 -9.93 -2.02 -16.87
N ASP A 157 -9.28 -3.08 -16.41
CA ASP A 157 -9.63 -3.68 -15.12
C ASP A 157 -9.27 -2.76 -13.94
N ARG A 158 -10.13 -2.78 -12.92
CA ARG A 158 -9.85 -2.06 -11.67
C ARG A 158 -8.82 -2.81 -10.86
N VAL A 159 -7.70 -2.15 -10.58
CA VAL A 159 -6.59 -2.70 -9.80
C VAL A 159 -5.97 -1.64 -8.88
N VAL A 160 -5.34 -2.06 -7.80
CA VAL A 160 -4.43 -1.24 -7.00
C VAL A 160 -3.00 -1.67 -7.27
N ILE A 161 -2.10 -0.73 -7.55
CA ILE A 161 -0.69 -1.01 -7.85
C ILE A 161 0.20 -0.31 -6.83
N ALA A 162 0.98 -1.10 -6.10
CA ALA A 162 2.13 -0.71 -5.31
C ALA A 162 3.38 -0.84 -6.20
N PHE A 163 3.93 0.30 -6.65
CA PHE A 163 4.94 0.33 -7.72
C PHE A 163 6.35 0.41 -7.17
N GLU A 164 7.13 -0.62 -7.44
CA GLU A 164 8.58 -0.77 -7.27
C GLU A 164 9.11 -0.49 -5.85
N PRO A 165 8.69 -1.29 -4.84
CA PRO A 165 9.29 -1.21 -3.50
C PRO A 165 10.81 -1.22 -3.54
N ASP A 166 11.45 -0.48 -2.64
CA ASP A 166 12.90 -0.33 -2.47
C ASP A 166 13.62 0.44 -3.59
N SER A 167 12.96 0.71 -4.72
CA SER A 167 13.62 1.27 -5.91
C SER A 167 14.17 2.67 -5.73
N LEU A 168 13.55 3.51 -4.90
CA LEU A 168 14.04 4.85 -4.55
C LEU A 168 15.00 4.82 -3.38
N GLY A 169 14.69 4.07 -2.33
CA GLY A 169 15.53 3.98 -1.14
C GLY A 169 16.91 3.36 -1.43
N THR A 170 17.02 2.50 -2.44
CA THR A 170 18.30 1.86 -2.84
C THR A 170 19.08 2.61 -3.91
N LEU A 171 18.67 3.81 -4.32
CA LEU A 171 19.41 4.61 -5.31
C LEU A 171 20.86 4.86 -4.93
N ASP A 172 21.13 5.06 -3.64
CA ASP A 172 22.51 5.29 -3.16
C ASP A 172 23.41 4.06 -3.27
N CYS A 173 22.82 2.88 -3.35
CA CYS A 173 23.55 1.64 -3.55
C CYS A 173 24.02 1.47 -5.00
N GLN A 174 23.52 2.27 -5.91
CA GLN A 174 23.90 2.22 -7.32
C GLN A 174 25.11 3.10 -7.59
N ILE A 175 25.93 2.69 -8.56
CA ILE A 175 26.98 3.54 -9.08
C ILE A 175 26.37 4.84 -9.64
N PRO A 176 27.04 6.01 -9.51
CA PRO A 176 26.46 7.30 -9.90
C PRO A 176 25.87 7.34 -11.29
N SER A 177 26.54 6.74 -12.28
CA SER A 177 26.09 6.68 -13.68
C SER A 177 24.77 5.91 -13.87
N ARG A 178 24.38 5.04 -12.94
CA ARG A 178 23.15 4.26 -13.02
C ARG A 178 21.96 4.87 -12.25
N ARG A 179 22.20 5.87 -11.42
CA ARG A 179 21.12 6.50 -10.61
C ARG A 179 20.10 7.21 -11.47
N ASP A 180 20.55 7.98 -12.45
CA ASP A 180 19.66 8.69 -13.36
C ASP A 180 18.95 7.73 -14.32
N ASP A 181 19.63 6.66 -14.76
CA ASP A 181 19.01 5.59 -15.55
C ASP A 181 17.87 4.94 -14.78
N ARG A 182 18.06 4.64 -13.50
CA ARG A 182 17.02 4.10 -12.63
C ARG A 182 15.83 5.05 -12.52
N LEU A 183 16.05 6.32 -12.28
CA LEU A 183 14.96 7.29 -12.22
C LEU A 183 14.21 7.41 -13.56
N ARG A 184 14.93 7.38 -14.70
CA ARG A 184 14.31 7.35 -16.02
C ARG A 184 13.48 6.08 -16.25
N LEU A 185 14.00 4.92 -15.88
CA LEU A 185 13.28 3.64 -15.96
C LEU A 185 11.98 3.66 -15.15
N LEU A 186 12.04 4.14 -13.90
CA LEU A 186 10.87 4.27 -13.04
C LEU A 186 9.84 5.25 -13.64
N ALA A 187 10.29 6.39 -14.17
CA ALA A 187 9.40 7.34 -14.85
C ALA A 187 8.72 6.73 -16.08
N GLN A 188 9.42 5.88 -16.83
CA GLN A 188 8.84 5.14 -17.96
C GLN A 188 7.78 4.13 -17.49
N GLY A 189 8.03 3.41 -16.39
CA GLY A 189 7.03 2.53 -15.77
C GLY A 189 5.79 3.29 -15.29
N VAL A 190 5.98 4.44 -14.64
CA VAL A 190 4.88 5.33 -14.25
C VAL A 190 4.10 5.80 -15.48
N ASN A 191 4.77 6.20 -16.56
CA ASN A 191 4.11 6.60 -17.79
C ASN A 191 3.30 5.47 -18.44
N ALA A 192 3.81 4.24 -18.41
CA ALA A 192 3.10 3.07 -18.93
C ALA A 192 1.82 2.78 -18.13
N LEU A 193 1.95 2.73 -16.80
CA LEU A 193 0.87 2.31 -15.92
C LEU A 193 -0.16 3.41 -15.65
N SER A 194 0.25 4.70 -15.66
CA SER A 194 -0.69 5.82 -15.44
C SER A 194 -1.71 6.03 -16.57
N ARG A 195 -1.57 5.32 -17.70
CA ARG A 195 -2.57 5.29 -18.78
C ARG A 195 -3.75 4.35 -18.51
N LEU A 196 -3.64 3.50 -17.47
CA LEU A 196 -4.70 2.58 -17.08
C LEU A 196 -5.87 3.36 -16.45
N PRO A 197 -7.08 3.34 -17.02
CA PRO A 197 -8.17 4.23 -16.62
C PRO A 197 -8.71 3.92 -15.22
N ASN A 198 -8.62 2.66 -14.79
CA ASN A 198 -9.20 2.19 -13.54
C ASN A 198 -8.15 1.71 -12.53
N ALA A 199 -6.86 2.02 -12.75
CA ALA A 199 -5.81 1.67 -11.81
C ALA A 199 -5.58 2.77 -10.77
N THR A 200 -5.50 2.39 -9.49
CA THR A 200 -5.04 3.27 -8.42
C THR A 200 -3.59 2.93 -8.10
N ILE A 201 -2.66 3.87 -8.32
CA ILE A 201 -1.23 3.62 -8.29
C ILE A 201 -0.57 4.41 -7.15
N TYR A 202 0.26 3.72 -6.36
CA TYR A 202 1.09 4.30 -5.30
C TYR A 202 2.55 3.97 -5.57
N LEU A 203 3.39 5.00 -5.65
CA LEU A 203 4.82 4.89 -5.93
C LEU A 203 5.61 4.60 -4.64
N GLU A 204 6.72 3.90 -4.77
CA GLU A 204 7.68 3.70 -3.68
C GLU A 204 8.10 5.04 -3.03
N ALA A 205 8.12 5.08 -1.71
CA ALA A 205 8.60 6.23 -0.95
C ALA A 205 9.37 5.86 0.33
N GLY A 206 9.91 4.65 0.41
CA GLY A 206 10.72 4.18 1.53
C GLY A 206 9.92 3.93 2.80
N ALA A 207 10.49 4.36 3.91
CA ALA A 207 9.92 4.24 5.24
C ALA A 207 10.43 5.36 6.15
N SER A 208 9.76 5.57 7.29
CA SER A 208 10.12 6.60 8.28
C SER A 208 11.53 6.44 8.87
N ASP A 209 12.08 5.26 8.82
CA ASP A 209 13.40 4.89 9.32
C ASP A 209 14.46 4.79 8.21
N TRP A 210 14.16 5.24 7.02
CA TRP A 210 15.06 5.13 5.86
C TRP A 210 15.45 6.50 5.30
N GLU A 211 14.78 6.98 4.25
CA GLU A 211 15.13 8.19 3.52
C GLU A 211 14.61 9.49 4.17
N ALA A 212 15.29 10.61 3.91
CA ALA A 212 14.78 11.91 4.31
C ALA A 212 13.60 12.33 3.43
N PRO A 213 12.50 12.88 4.01
CA PRO A 213 11.31 13.27 3.25
C PRO A 213 11.56 14.21 2.06
N ALA A 214 12.49 15.15 2.21
CA ALA A 214 12.85 16.10 1.15
C ALA A 214 13.49 15.42 -0.05
N ARG A 215 14.33 14.41 0.19
CA ARG A 215 14.98 13.62 -0.86
C ARG A 215 13.96 12.74 -1.58
N THR A 216 13.17 11.98 -0.84
CA THR A 216 12.09 11.16 -1.39
C THR A 216 11.13 12.00 -2.24
N ALA A 217 10.72 13.18 -1.75
CA ALA A 217 9.84 14.05 -2.50
C ALA A 217 10.48 14.56 -3.82
N LYS A 218 11.80 14.83 -3.85
CA LYS A 218 12.51 15.18 -5.09
C LYS A 218 12.47 14.01 -6.08
N GLN A 219 12.76 12.80 -5.64
CA GLN A 219 12.74 11.58 -6.46
C GLN A 219 11.33 11.29 -7.01
N LEU A 220 10.30 11.38 -6.16
CA LEU A 220 8.90 11.20 -6.55
C LEU A 220 8.47 12.19 -7.65
N ARG A 221 8.91 13.46 -7.59
CA ARG A 221 8.64 14.43 -8.66
C ARG A 221 9.30 14.03 -9.97
N ILE A 222 10.54 13.57 -9.93
CA ILE A 222 11.28 13.11 -11.12
C ILE A 222 10.58 11.93 -11.79
N ILE A 223 10.11 10.95 -11.01
CA ILE A 223 9.47 9.75 -11.57
C ILE A 223 8.00 9.95 -11.92
N GLY A 224 7.39 11.11 -11.62
CA GLY A 224 6.05 11.46 -12.09
C GLY A 224 4.91 11.22 -11.12
N ILE A 225 5.11 11.54 -9.83
CA ILE A 225 4.06 11.45 -8.79
C ILE A 225 2.77 12.20 -9.16
N SER A 226 2.86 13.27 -9.97
CA SER A 226 1.69 14.03 -10.43
C SER A 226 0.70 13.19 -11.25
N LYS A 227 1.16 12.14 -11.92
CA LYS A 227 0.39 11.28 -12.85
C LYS A 227 -0.40 10.18 -12.15
N VAL A 228 -0.17 9.96 -10.87
CA VAL A 228 -0.74 8.83 -10.11
C VAL A 228 -1.42 9.30 -8.82
N ARG A 229 -2.11 8.40 -8.13
CA ARG A 229 -2.83 8.72 -6.89
C ARG A 229 -1.90 9.26 -5.82
N GLY A 230 -0.81 8.56 -5.54
CA GLY A 230 0.05 8.92 -4.42
C GLY A 230 1.25 8.00 -4.28
N PHE A 231 1.67 7.78 -3.04
CA PHE A 231 2.86 6.99 -2.73
C PHE A 231 2.61 6.00 -1.59
N MET A 232 3.50 5.03 -1.42
CA MET A 232 3.42 4.00 -0.39
C MET A 232 4.65 4.01 0.51
N LEU A 233 4.45 3.63 1.76
CA LEU A 233 5.50 3.58 2.78
C LEU A 233 5.59 2.22 3.46
N ASN A 234 6.76 1.89 3.99
CA ASN A 234 7.01 0.77 4.90
C ASN A 234 6.85 -0.62 4.27
N VAL A 235 6.95 -0.76 2.94
CA VAL A 235 6.66 -2.04 2.26
C VAL A 235 7.61 -3.15 2.73
N THR A 236 8.88 -2.87 2.86
CA THR A 236 9.92 -3.83 3.26
C THR A 236 10.44 -3.61 4.67
N HIS A 237 10.05 -2.50 5.32
CA HIS A 237 10.45 -2.12 6.66
C HIS A 237 9.42 -2.52 7.72
N TYR A 238 9.71 -2.19 8.98
CA TYR A 238 8.93 -2.63 10.14
C TYR A 238 8.57 -1.48 11.08
N ASP A 239 8.82 -0.23 10.68
CA ASP A 239 8.61 0.91 11.58
C ASP A 239 7.12 1.16 11.85
N TRP A 240 6.86 1.81 12.96
CA TRP A 240 5.52 2.07 13.47
C TRP A 240 4.65 2.82 12.47
N THR A 241 3.39 2.45 12.39
CA THR A 241 2.40 3.10 11.52
C THR A 241 2.36 4.60 11.77
N ALA A 242 2.30 5.04 13.03
CA ALA A 242 2.29 6.47 13.38
C ALA A 242 3.59 7.21 12.98
N ALA A 243 4.74 6.55 12.99
CA ALA A 243 5.99 7.12 12.49
C ALA A 243 5.93 7.33 10.98
N ASN A 244 5.43 6.34 10.25
CA ASN A 244 5.21 6.43 8.81
C ASN A 244 4.15 7.48 8.44
N ILE A 245 3.10 7.66 9.25
CA ILE A 245 2.13 8.75 9.03
C ILE A 245 2.84 10.11 9.08
N ARG A 246 3.59 10.39 10.14
CA ARG A 246 4.32 11.67 10.27
C ARG A 246 5.30 11.90 9.11
N HIS A 247 6.04 10.87 8.74
CA HIS A 247 6.98 10.89 7.61
C HIS A 247 6.25 11.12 6.28
N GLY A 248 5.16 10.38 6.04
CA GLY A 248 4.34 10.53 4.84
C GLY A 248 3.69 11.90 4.72
N LEU A 249 3.25 12.50 5.81
CA LEU A 249 2.71 13.86 5.81
C LEU A 249 3.76 14.90 5.40
N ASP A 250 5.02 14.71 5.81
CA ASP A 250 6.11 15.60 5.38
C ASP A 250 6.40 15.45 3.89
N ILE A 251 6.44 14.20 3.36
CA ILE A 251 6.55 13.94 1.92
C ILE A 251 5.35 14.54 1.17
N SER A 252 4.12 14.27 1.64
CA SER A 252 2.88 14.73 1.03
C SER A 252 2.87 16.25 0.82
N ARG A 253 3.21 17.04 1.85
CA ARG A 253 3.33 18.50 1.74
C ARG A 253 4.28 18.92 0.62
N ARG A 254 5.37 18.19 0.42
CA ARG A 254 6.40 18.49 -0.60
C ARG A 254 6.02 18.07 -2.03
N VAL A 255 5.01 17.21 -2.18
CA VAL A 255 4.54 16.71 -3.49
C VAL A 255 3.10 17.13 -3.80
N GLY A 256 2.69 18.32 -3.35
CA GLY A 256 1.38 18.88 -3.68
C GLY A 256 0.21 18.23 -2.94
N GLY A 257 0.44 17.73 -1.72
CA GLY A 257 -0.62 17.14 -0.91
C GLY A 257 -1.06 15.75 -1.35
N LYS A 258 -0.28 15.03 -2.17
CA LYS A 258 -0.59 13.67 -2.60
C LYS A 258 -0.82 12.75 -1.41
N PRO A 259 -1.91 11.95 -1.39
CA PRO A 259 -2.17 10.97 -0.34
C PRO A 259 -1.23 9.77 -0.44
N PHE A 260 -1.30 8.89 0.56
CA PHE A 260 -0.44 7.73 0.61
C PHE A 260 -1.08 6.53 1.32
N VAL A 261 -0.50 5.37 1.12
CA VAL A 261 -0.84 4.13 1.83
C VAL A 261 0.35 3.65 2.66
N ILE A 262 0.09 2.88 3.70
CA ILE A 262 1.11 2.32 4.58
C ILE A 262 0.99 0.80 4.62
N ASN A 263 2.13 0.12 4.41
CA ASN A 263 2.18 -1.31 4.64
C ASN A 263 2.18 -1.62 6.14
N THR A 264 1.20 -2.41 6.57
CA THR A 264 1.06 -2.83 7.97
C THR A 264 1.18 -4.34 8.15
N SER A 265 1.55 -5.09 7.11
CA SER A 265 1.57 -6.55 7.13
C SER A 265 2.51 -7.16 8.18
N GLN A 266 3.51 -6.42 8.64
CA GLN A 266 4.60 -6.97 9.46
C GLN A 266 5.15 -6.02 10.53
N ASN A 267 4.51 -4.89 10.76
CA ASN A 267 5.00 -3.85 11.66
C ASN A 267 4.33 -3.78 13.03
N GLY A 268 3.52 -4.79 13.40
CA GLY A 268 2.75 -4.79 14.65
C GLY A 268 3.59 -4.72 15.94
N ARG A 269 4.90 -4.96 15.85
CA ARG A 269 5.85 -4.85 16.97
C ARG A 269 6.92 -3.77 16.73
N GLY A 270 6.72 -2.96 15.71
CA GLY A 270 7.65 -1.91 15.33
C GLY A 270 9.00 -2.43 14.83
N PRO A 271 10.01 -1.56 14.70
CA PRO A 271 11.33 -1.90 14.20
C PRO A 271 12.12 -2.80 15.16
N VAL A 272 13.18 -3.42 14.63
CA VAL A 272 14.14 -4.17 15.46
C VAL A 272 14.90 -3.19 16.36
N SER A 273 15.02 -3.49 17.67
CA SER A 273 15.69 -2.59 18.59
C SER A 273 17.19 -2.48 18.31
N TYR A 274 17.75 -1.30 18.56
CA TYR A 274 19.13 -0.87 18.26
C TYR A 274 20.27 -1.67 18.92
N ARG A 275 19.98 -2.45 19.93
CA ARG A 275 21.02 -3.16 20.71
C ARG A 275 21.58 -4.40 20.04
N SER A 276 20.97 -4.89 18.97
CA SER A 276 21.55 -5.95 18.18
C SER A 276 22.63 -5.38 17.26
N ASN A 277 23.81 -5.91 17.35
CA ASN A 277 25.06 -5.55 16.69
C ASN A 277 24.87 -5.36 15.16
N HIS A 278 24.65 -4.12 14.70
CA HIS A 278 24.26 -3.76 13.33
C HIS A 278 25.24 -4.19 12.24
N ARG A 279 26.47 -4.44 12.61
CA ARG A 279 27.57 -4.73 11.66
C ARG A 279 27.49 -6.10 11.01
N ARG A 280 26.65 -7.02 11.51
CA ARG A 280 26.60 -8.43 11.08
C ARG A 280 25.23 -8.96 10.70
N ILE A 281 24.15 -8.20 10.92
CA ILE A 281 22.78 -8.67 10.70
C ILE A 281 22.11 -7.73 9.73
N ASN A 282 21.63 -8.29 8.61
CA ASN A 282 20.62 -7.61 7.81
C ASN A 282 19.33 -7.54 8.64
N ILE A 283 19.14 -6.44 9.36
CA ILE A 283 18.01 -6.22 10.27
C ILE A 283 16.67 -6.21 9.54
N TRP A 284 16.70 -6.09 8.22
CA TRP A 284 15.53 -6.11 7.35
C TRP A 284 15.20 -7.54 6.90
N CYS A 285 16.17 -8.43 6.96
CA CYS A 285 16.03 -9.79 6.46
C CYS A 285 15.61 -10.77 7.53
N ASN A 286 14.41 -11.30 7.40
CA ASN A 286 13.83 -12.31 8.29
C ASN A 286 13.95 -11.98 9.80
N PRO A 287 13.75 -10.73 10.25
CA PRO A 287 13.89 -10.42 11.68
C PRO A 287 12.89 -11.24 12.49
N GLY A 288 13.37 -11.74 13.62
CA GLY A 288 12.54 -12.45 14.57
C GLY A 288 11.60 -11.52 15.34
N LEU A 289 10.61 -12.09 16.02
CA LEU A 289 9.70 -11.40 16.94
C LEU A 289 8.93 -10.20 16.32
N ARG A 290 8.71 -10.20 15.01
CA ARG A 290 7.81 -9.25 14.35
C ARG A 290 6.40 -9.80 14.31
N GLY A 291 5.41 -8.93 14.43
CA GLY A 291 4.00 -9.28 14.43
C GLY A 291 3.27 -8.70 13.22
N LEU A 292 2.12 -9.27 12.90
CA LEU A 292 1.17 -8.61 12.02
C LEU A 292 0.76 -7.27 12.64
N GLY A 293 0.72 -6.22 11.86
CA GLY A 293 0.16 -4.93 12.25
C GLY A 293 -1.33 -4.83 11.98
N PRO A 294 -1.90 -3.62 11.96
CA PRO A 294 -3.31 -3.42 11.63
C PRO A 294 -3.71 -4.14 10.35
N PRO A 295 -4.88 -4.80 10.33
CA PRO A 295 -5.40 -5.42 9.11
C PRO A 295 -5.65 -4.36 8.02
N PRO A 296 -5.76 -4.77 6.74
CA PRO A 296 -6.09 -3.87 5.64
C PRO A 296 -7.41 -3.13 5.90
N THR A 297 -7.38 -1.79 5.78
CA THR A 297 -8.55 -0.92 6.00
C THR A 297 -8.35 0.44 5.34
N THR A 298 -9.46 1.04 4.90
CA THR A 298 -9.52 2.45 4.49
C THR A 298 -9.91 3.39 5.65
N GLN A 299 -10.30 2.83 6.79
CA GLN A 299 -10.54 3.59 8.02
C GLN A 299 -9.20 3.80 8.73
N THR A 300 -8.56 4.92 8.44
CA THR A 300 -7.23 5.27 8.94
C THR A 300 -7.30 6.43 9.94
N SER A 301 -6.25 6.62 10.72
CA SER A 301 -6.18 7.69 11.72
C SER A 301 -5.88 9.07 11.13
N HIS A 302 -5.72 9.19 9.80
CA HIS A 302 -5.42 10.48 9.16
C HIS A 302 -5.97 10.56 7.73
N PRO A 303 -6.66 11.66 7.33
CA PRO A 303 -7.35 11.79 6.03
C PRO A 303 -6.43 11.78 4.79
N ARG A 304 -5.12 11.95 4.96
CA ARG A 304 -4.13 11.80 3.86
C ARG A 304 -3.64 10.37 3.70
N VAL A 305 -3.99 9.46 4.58
CA VAL A 305 -3.69 8.04 4.47
C VAL A 305 -4.89 7.35 3.86
N ASP A 306 -4.80 6.99 2.59
CA ASP A 306 -5.90 6.33 1.87
C ASP A 306 -6.24 4.96 2.47
N ALA A 307 -5.23 4.20 2.89
CA ALA A 307 -5.43 2.90 3.50
C ALA A 307 -4.19 2.40 4.27
N TYR A 308 -4.42 1.53 5.23
CA TYR A 308 -3.45 0.53 5.67
C TYR A 308 -3.64 -0.69 4.78
N LEU A 309 -2.58 -1.17 4.17
CA LEU A 309 -2.62 -2.32 3.25
C LEU A 309 -1.53 -3.33 3.63
N TRP A 310 -1.75 -4.57 3.27
CA TRP A 310 -0.70 -5.59 3.35
C TRP A 310 -0.01 -5.71 2.00
N LEU A 311 0.93 -4.79 1.74
CA LEU A 311 1.70 -4.71 0.50
C LEU A 311 2.85 -5.70 0.45
N ASN A 312 3.35 -6.16 1.60
CA ASN A 312 4.31 -7.26 1.70
C ASN A 312 3.60 -8.58 2.02
N ARG A 313 4.36 -9.67 2.03
CA ARG A 313 3.89 -11.06 2.19
C ARG A 313 4.19 -11.56 3.60
N PRO A 314 3.32 -11.34 4.60
CA PRO A 314 3.57 -11.83 5.95
C PRO A 314 3.66 -13.35 5.95
N GLY A 315 4.67 -13.88 6.65
CA GLY A 315 4.93 -15.32 6.69
C GLY A 315 5.88 -15.87 5.62
N TYR A 316 6.27 -15.05 4.63
CA TYR A 316 7.32 -15.47 3.67
C TYR A 316 8.72 -15.20 4.22
N ALA A 317 9.66 -16.11 3.92
CA ALA A 317 11.09 -15.81 4.01
C ALA A 317 11.48 -14.84 2.89
N GLN A 318 12.50 -14.00 3.14
CA GLN A 318 12.83 -12.85 2.30
C GLN A 318 14.08 -13.06 1.41
N GLY A 319 14.46 -14.30 1.14
CA GLY A 319 15.55 -14.59 0.21
C GLY A 319 16.96 -14.36 0.75
N CYS A 320 17.11 -14.29 2.06
CA CYS A 320 18.40 -14.09 2.72
C CYS A 320 18.64 -15.12 3.82
N GLN A 321 19.85 -15.14 4.40
CA GLN A 321 20.24 -16.12 5.44
C GLN A 321 20.08 -17.57 4.94
N GLY A 322 20.41 -17.83 3.66
CA GLY A 322 20.30 -19.17 3.06
C GLY A 322 18.88 -19.67 2.82
N ARG A 323 17.86 -18.83 2.98
CA ARG A 323 16.46 -19.21 2.76
C ARG A 323 15.96 -18.60 1.45
N PRO A 324 15.29 -19.39 0.58
CA PRO A 324 14.65 -18.86 -0.62
C PRO A 324 13.46 -17.96 -0.26
N ILE A 325 13.04 -17.12 -1.21
CA ILE A 325 11.79 -16.35 -1.08
C ILE A 325 10.62 -17.32 -1.21
N ALA A 326 10.11 -17.80 -0.08
CA ALA A 326 9.03 -18.78 -0.03
C ALA A 326 8.18 -18.62 1.24
N TRP A 327 6.97 -19.18 1.20
CA TRP A 327 6.14 -19.35 2.39
C TRP A 327 6.89 -20.17 3.44
N TYR A 328 6.93 -19.64 4.66
CA TYR A 328 7.64 -20.25 5.78
C TYR A 328 6.71 -20.32 7.01
N PRO A 329 6.05 -21.47 7.25
CA PRO A 329 5.06 -21.62 8.30
C PRO A 329 5.51 -21.19 9.70
N PRO A 330 6.76 -21.47 10.17
CA PRO A 330 7.20 -21.01 11.48
C PRO A 330 7.16 -19.49 11.63
N ARG A 331 7.55 -18.75 10.58
CA ARG A 331 7.48 -17.27 10.57
C ARG A 331 6.03 -16.79 10.58
N ALA A 332 5.17 -17.41 9.77
CA ALA A 332 3.75 -17.08 9.71
C ALA A 332 3.06 -17.26 11.07
N LEU A 333 3.30 -18.39 11.72
CA LEU A 333 2.79 -18.67 13.07
C LEU A 333 3.32 -17.66 14.10
N GLY A 334 4.61 -17.33 14.02
CA GLY A 334 5.24 -16.34 14.90
C GLY A 334 4.61 -14.95 14.72
N TYR A 335 4.44 -14.50 13.49
CA TYR A 335 3.82 -13.20 13.16
C TYR A 335 2.36 -13.15 13.61
N ALA A 336 1.58 -14.19 13.34
CA ALA A 336 0.19 -14.28 13.76
C ALA A 336 -0.01 -14.32 15.28
N ARG A 337 0.92 -14.97 16.01
CA ARG A 337 0.92 -14.99 17.50
C ARG A 337 1.19 -13.62 18.08
N LEU A 338 2.04 -12.83 17.42
CA LEU A 338 2.46 -11.50 17.85
C LEU A 338 1.67 -10.37 17.14
N ALA A 339 0.54 -10.70 16.51
CA ALA A 339 -0.32 -9.73 15.84
C ALA A 339 -0.84 -8.68 16.82
N THR A 340 -0.82 -7.41 16.40
CA THR A 340 -1.39 -6.29 17.14
C THR A 340 -2.02 -5.27 16.20
N THR A 341 -2.88 -4.41 16.73
CA THR A 341 -3.43 -3.25 16.02
C THR A 341 -2.73 -1.94 16.42
N TRP A 342 -1.61 -2.02 17.11
CA TRP A 342 -0.88 -0.85 17.58
C TRP A 342 -0.26 -0.06 16.44
N GLU A 343 -0.56 1.23 16.39
CA GLU A 343 0.09 2.16 15.46
C GLU A 343 1.39 2.74 16.04
N SER A 344 1.51 2.73 17.37
CA SER A 344 2.65 3.22 18.15
C SER A 344 3.02 2.23 19.24
N PRO A 345 4.25 2.28 19.77
CA PRO A 345 4.61 1.45 20.90
C PRO A 345 3.73 1.79 22.11
N PRO A 346 3.22 0.79 22.86
CA PRO A 346 2.52 1.04 24.11
C PRO A 346 3.39 1.83 25.09
N ARG A 347 2.78 2.71 25.90
CA ARG A 347 3.49 3.47 26.93
C ARG A 347 4.22 2.51 27.88
N GLY A 348 5.48 2.84 28.18
CA GLY A 348 6.33 2.00 29.05
C GLY A 348 6.82 0.69 28.44
N SER A 349 6.50 0.43 27.15
CA SER A 349 6.96 -0.78 26.47
C SER A 349 8.45 -0.70 26.13
N ARG A 350 9.09 -1.90 26.08
CA ARG A 350 10.48 -2.03 25.61
C ARG A 350 10.61 -1.92 24.07
N PHE A 351 9.50 -1.69 23.36
CA PHE A 351 9.50 -1.51 21.91
C PHE A 351 9.98 -0.10 21.60
N GLY A 352 11.26 0.02 21.25
CA GLY A 352 11.93 1.31 21.06
C GLY A 352 11.38 2.10 19.87
N HIS A 353 11.59 3.41 19.95
CA HIS A 353 11.55 4.28 18.77
C HIS A 353 12.86 4.09 17.99
N PHE A 354 12.73 3.92 16.69
CA PHE A 354 13.88 3.80 15.81
C PHE A 354 14.58 5.16 15.68
N LYS A 355 15.92 5.18 15.85
CA LYS A 355 16.74 6.30 15.39
C LYS A 355 17.21 5.98 13.98
N ARG A 356 17.10 6.92 13.04
CA ARG A 356 17.56 6.74 11.65
C ARG A 356 18.96 6.14 11.62
N TYR A 357 19.14 5.08 10.80
CA TYR A 357 20.45 4.59 10.49
C TYR A 357 21.10 5.50 9.45
N PRO A 358 22.29 6.03 9.67
CA PRO A 358 23.05 6.61 8.57
C PRO A 358 23.38 5.52 7.56
N LEU A 359 23.40 5.86 6.26
CA LEU A 359 23.73 4.91 5.18
C LEU A 359 25.10 4.24 5.41
N SER A 360 26.04 4.92 6.09
CA SER A 360 27.31 4.37 6.56
C SER A 360 27.18 3.14 7.48
N ALA A 361 26.04 2.95 8.14
CA ALA A 361 25.77 1.75 8.96
C ALA A 361 25.63 0.49 8.09
N PHE A 362 25.37 0.64 6.81
CA PHE A 362 25.22 -0.44 5.83
C PHE A 362 26.51 -0.68 5.02
N GLY A 363 27.62 -0.02 5.36
CA GLY A 363 28.87 -0.09 4.60
C GLY A 363 28.83 0.67 3.27
N ILE A 364 27.87 1.58 3.10
CA ILE A 364 27.73 2.42 1.92
C ILE A 364 28.54 3.69 2.16
N PRO A 365 29.57 4.01 1.34
CA PRO A 365 30.28 5.28 1.43
C PRO A 365 29.32 6.44 1.18
N ARG A 366 29.59 7.57 1.86
CA ARG A 366 28.87 8.81 1.61
C ARG A 366 29.17 9.36 0.23
#